data_16b10abdc2d84ef19682851b8823920e
#
_entry.id   16b10abdc2d84ef19682851b8823920e
#
_cell.length_a   1.000
_cell.length_b   1.000
_cell.length_c   1.000
_cell.angle_alpha   90.00
_cell.angle_beta   90.00
_cell.angle_gamma   90.00
#
_symmetry.space_group_name_H-M   'P 1'
#
loop_
_entity.id
_entity.type
_entity.pdbx_description
1 polymer ?
#
loop_
_entity_poly.entity_id
_entity_poly.type
_entity_poly.pdbx_seq_one_letter_code
_entity_poly.pdbx_strand_id
1 'polypeptide(L)'
;MPKQNDKIISKYQGEANPDKRYLKLGRKITDVAAHKIMGITSNDPEYWGLREVLTPEMCDVCNKMKLRKFYTLDQLIKMNPEVEPAHLQELMEKMSYIGVIEYDYGDNYDLSLIHISEPTRLG
;
A
#
# COMPACT_ATOMS: atom_id res chain seq x y z
N MET A 1 -22.50 21.92 -8.98
CA MET A 1 -22.13 21.59 -8.86
C MET A 1 -21.66 21.16 -8.83
N PRO A 2 -21.33 21.01 -8.69
CA PRO A 2 -20.67 20.46 -8.59
C PRO A 2 -20.08 20.04 -8.30
N LYS A 3 -19.92 19.74 -8.11
CA LYS A 3 -19.38 19.34 -7.79
C LYS A 3 -18.56 18.91 -7.66
N GLN A 4 -18.25 18.77 -7.64
CA GLN A 4 -17.42 18.44 -7.54
C GLN A 4 -16.71 17.98 -7.28
N ASN A 5 -16.62 17.83 -7.65
CA ASN A 5 -15.75 17.45 -7.42
C ASN A 5 -15.21 17.30 -6.79
N ASP A 6 -15.62 17.02 -6.63
CA ASP A 6 -15.38 17.04 -5.88
C ASP A 6 -14.67 17.04 -5.33
N LYS A 7 -14.60 16.97 -5.57
CA LYS A 7 -13.92 17.02 -5.07
C LYS A 7 -12.83 16.81 -4.42
N ILE A 8 -12.63 15.63 -4.42
CA ILE A 8 -11.52 15.47 -3.49
C ILE A 8 -10.28 15.20 -4.31
N ILE A 9 -9.54 16.22 -4.51
CA ILE A 9 -8.26 16.11 -5.18
C ILE A 9 -7.22 16.01 -4.10
N SER A 10 -6.48 14.91 -4.08
CA SER A 10 -5.41 14.71 -3.10
C SER A 10 -4.33 15.77 -3.29
N LYS A 11 -3.76 16.23 -2.18
CA LYS A 11 -2.62 17.14 -2.22
C LYS A 11 -1.40 16.51 -2.88
N TYR A 12 -1.41 15.19 -3.03
CA TYR A 12 -0.31 14.48 -3.66
C TYR A 12 -0.49 14.27 -5.16
N GLN A 13 -1.65 14.62 -5.69
CA GLN A 13 -1.91 14.47 -7.11
C GLN A 13 -1.05 15.44 -7.90
N GLY A 14 -0.33 14.92 -8.89
CA GLY A 14 0.55 15.75 -9.70
C GLY A 14 1.83 16.19 -9.00
N GLU A 15 2.21 15.49 -7.95
CA GLU A 15 3.41 15.82 -7.19
C GLU A 15 4.64 15.84 -8.09
N ALA A 16 5.44 16.93 -8.01
CA ALA A 16 6.58 17.14 -8.90
C ALA A 16 7.69 16.10 -8.68
N ASN A 17 7.90 15.70 -7.43
CA ASN A 17 8.90 14.69 -7.08
C ASN A 17 8.21 13.54 -6.37
N PRO A 18 7.55 12.65 -7.13
CA PRO A 18 6.81 11.57 -6.50
C PRO A 18 7.72 10.64 -5.72
N ASP A 19 7.19 10.14 -4.60
CA ASP A 19 7.90 9.20 -3.75
C ASP A 19 7.93 7.85 -4.45
N LYS A 20 9.12 7.37 -4.77
CA LYS A 20 9.30 6.14 -5.53
C LYS A 20 8.78 4.91 -4.79
N ARG A 21 8.76 4.95 -3.46
CA ARG A 21 8.23 3.83 -2.67
C ARG A 21 6.77 3.59 -2.98
N TYR A 22 6.00 4.66 -3.12
CA TYR A 22 4.58 4.56 -3.42
C TYR A 22 4.34 4.16 -4.86
N LEU A 23 5.18 4.63 -5.78
CA LEU A 23 5.08 4.22 -7.18
C LEU A 23 5.34 2.72 -7.31
N LYS A 24 6.36 2.23 -6.61
CA LYS A 24 6.69 0.82 -6.62
C LYS A 24 5.56 -0.02 -6.05
N LEU A 25 5.03 0.39 -4.89
CA LEU A 25 3.96 -0.36 -4.24
C LEU A 25 2.69 -0.33 -5.08
N GLY A 26 2.32 0.82 -5.61
CA GLY A 26 1.13 0.94 -6.46
C GLY A 26 1.20 0.02 -7.66
N ARG A 27 2.38 -0.07 -8.27
CA ARG A 27 2.57 -0.96 -9.41
C ARG A 27 2.46 -2.43 -9.00
N LYS A 28 2.87 -2.74 -7.77
CA LYS A 28 2.85 -4.13 -7.28
C LYS A 28 1.44 -4.61 -6.95
N ILE A 29 0.63 -3.75 -6.31
CA ILE A 29 -0.65 -4.20 -5.75
C ILE A 29 -1.86 -3.84 -6.61
N THR A 30 -1.65 -3.19 -7.75
CA THR A 30 -2.75 -2.84 -8.66
C THR A 30 -2.46 -3.39 -10.05
N ASP A 31 -3.49 -3.36 -10.90
CA ASP A 31 -3.37 -3.84 -12.26
C ASP A 31 -2.79 -2.82 -13.23
N VAL A 32 -2.36 -1.68 -12.72
CA VAL A 32 -1.98 -0.57 -13.58
C VAL A 32 -0.85 -0.92 -14.55
N ALA A 33 0.07 -1.78 -14.11
CA ALA A 33 1.23 -2.14 -14.93
C ALA A 33 0.82 -2.84 -16.23
N ALA A 34 -0.33 -3.51 -16.23
CA ALA A 34 -0.82 -4.21 -17.41
C ALA A 34 -1.35 -3.24 -18.46
N HIS A 35 -1.68 -2.02 -18.05
CA HIS A 35 -2.36 -1.07 -18.92
C HIS A 35 -1.57 0.19 -19.22
N LYS A 36 -0.44 0.39 -18.56
CA LYS A 36 0.35 1.61 -18.72
C LYS A 36 1.77 1.31 -19.11
N ILE A 37 2.12 1.71 -20.31
CA ILE A 37 3.45 1.45 -20.87
C ILE A 37 4.53 2.15 -20.05
N MET A 38 4.26 3.38 -19.61
CA MET A 38 5.23 4.18 -18.89
C MET A 38 5.17 3.98 -17.37
N GLY A 39 4.30 3.08 -16.91
CA GLY A 39 4.09 2.89 -15.49
C GLY A 39 3.21 3.97 -14.89
N ILE A 40 3.13 4.00 -13.56
CA ILE A 40 2.29 4.98 -12.88
C ILE A 40 3.06 6.27 -12.60
N THR A 41 2.30 7.36 -12.52
CA THR A 41 2.83 8.68 -12.22
C THR A 41 2.08 9.28 -11.04
N SER A 42 2.51 10.44 -10.57
CA SER A 42 1.83 11.12 -9.48
C SER A 42 0.42 11.61 -9.83
N ASN A 43 0.04 11.54 -11.10
CA ASN A 43 -1.32 11.88 -11.52
C ASN A 43 -2.28 10.70 -11.39
N ASP A 44 -1.76 9.51 -11.15
CA ASP A 44 -2.59 8.29 -11.12
C ASP A 44 -3.10 8.00 -9.70
N PRO A 45 -4.35 7.54 -9.59
CA PRO A 45 -4.90 7.17 -8.27
C PRO A 45 -4.09 6.11 -7.55
N GLU A 46 -3.39 5.25 -8.30
CA GLU A 46 -2.52 4.22 -7.72
C GLU A 46 -1.38 4.83 -6.90
N TYR A 47 -1.00 6.05 -7.20
CA TYR A 47 0.01 6.75 -6.44
C TYR A 47 -0.60 7.60 -5.33
N TRP A 48 -1.43 8.58 -5.71
CA TRP A 48 -1.87 9.55 -4.72
C TRP A 48 -2.86 8.95 -3.71
N GLY A 49 -3.60 7.91 -4.11
CA GLY A 49 -4.47 7.21 -3.18
C GLY A 49 -3.68 6.55 -2.06
N LEU A 50 -2.57 5.90 -2.41
CA LEU A 50 -1.69 5.29 -1.41
C LEU A 50 -1.02 6.35 -0.54
N ARG A 51 -0.63 7.49 -1.14
CA ARG A 51 -0.04 8.58 -0.38
C ARG A 51 -0.98 9.11 0.70
N GLU A 52 -2.29 9.04 0.45
CA GLU A 52 -3.28 9.52 1.41
C GLU A 52 -3.48 8.58 2.58
N VAL A 53 -3.32 7.27 2.39
CA VAL A 53 -3.69 6.30 3.41
C VAL A 53 -2.51 5.60 4.07
N LEU A 54 -1.36 5.52 3.41
CA LEU A 54 -0.19 4.84 3.96
C LEU A 54 0.91 5.82 4.36
N THR A 55 1.56 5.52 5.47
CA THR A 55 2.78 6.26 5.84
C THR A 55 3.94 5.70 5.02
N PRO A 56 5.05 6.46 4.89
CA PRO A 56 6.24 5.93 4.21
C PRO A 56 6.75 4.63 4.81
N GLU A 57 6.67 4.50 6.12
CA GLU A 57 7.12 3.31 6.82
C GLU A 57 6.28 2.09 6.43
N MET A 58 4.96 2.25 6.37
CA MET A 58 4.07 1.19 5.90
C MET A 58 4.45 0.75 4.50
N CYS A 59 4.74 1.71 3.64
CA CYS A 59 5.10 1.46 2.26
C CYS A 59 6.40 0.65 2.17
N ASP A 60 7.38 1.00 3.00
CA ASP A 60 8.64 0.27 3.04
C ASP A 60 8.44 -1.19 3.42
N VAL A 61 7.60 -1.45 4.41
CA VAL A 61 7.29 -2.82 4.84
C VAL A 61 6.60 -3.57 3.72
N CYS A 62 5.58 -2.97 3.09
CA CYS A 62 4.86 -3.62 2.00
C CYS A 62 5.76 -3.93 0.81
N ASN A 63 6.73 -3.06 0.53
CA ASN A 63 7.63 -3.26 -0.60
C ASN A 63 8.58 -4.44 -0.40
N LYS A 64 8.76 -4.88 0.84
CA LYS A 64 9.56 -6.08 1.13
C LYS A 64 8.76 -7.37 0.98
N MET A 65 7.44 -7.28 0.94
CA MET A 65 6.56 -8.44 0.85
C MET A 65 6.25 -8.77 -0.61
N LYS A 66 6.20 -10.06 -0.91
CA LYS A 66 5.72 -10.51 -2.22
C LYS A 66 4.20 -10.55 -2.20
N LEU A 67 3.60 -10.18 -3.32
CA LEU A 67 2.15 -10.16 -3.44
C LEU A 67 1.56 -11.55 -3.21
N ARG A 68 0.55 -11.63 -2.37
CA ARG A 68 -0.21 -12.85 -2.07
C ARG A 68 0.57 -13.97 -1.39
N LYS A 69 1.79 -13.69 -0.97
CA LYS A 69 2.54 -14.64 -0.17
C LYS A 69 2.23 -14.41 1.30
N PHE A 70 2.00 -15.47 2.04
CA PHE A 70 1.74 -15.36 3.47
C PHE A 70 3.03 -15.36 4.26
N TYR A 71 3.08 -14.49 5.26
CA TYR A 71 4.24 -14.34 6.14
C TYR A 71 3.77 -14.44 7.57
N THR A 72 4.56 -15.11 8.42
CA THR A 72 4.32 -15.03 9.85
C THR A 72 4.79 -13.67 10.34
N LEU A 73 4.29 -13.26 11.51
CA LEU A 73 4.76 -12.02 12.10
C LEU A 73 6.27 -12.09 12.38
N ASP A 74 6.76 -13.25 12.83
CA ASP A 74 8.19 -13.44 13.08
C ASP A 74 9.03 -13.24 11.83
N GLN A 75 8.54 -13.73 10.68
CA GLN A 75 9.22 -13.51 9.41
C GLN A 75 9.29 -12.04 9.06
N LEU A 76 8.17 -11.33 9.24
CA LEU A 76 8.12 -9.90 8.95
C LEU A 76 9.03 -9.10 9.88
N ILE A 77 9.13 -9.51 11.13
CA ILE A 77 10.05 -8.88 12.08
C ILE A 77 11.48 -9.02 11.60
N LYS A 78 11.84 -10.20 11.14
CA LYS A 78 13.21 -10.46 10.63
C LYS A 78 13.49 -9.69 9.35
N MET A 79 12.47 -9.50 8.52
CA MET A 79 12.61 -8.76 7.27
C MET A 79 12.75 -7.25 7.50
N ASN A 80 12.33 -6.76 8.67
CA ASN A 80 12.33 -5.35 9.00
C ASN A 80 13.08 -5.12 10.31
N PRO A 81 14.39 -5.40 10.35
CA PRO A 81 15.15 -5.33 11.60
C PRO A 81 15.24 -3.90 12.16
N GLU A 82 15.04 -2.89 11.33
CA GLU A 82 15.08 -1.50 11.75
C GLU A 82 13.78 -1.03 12.41
N VAL A 83 12.74 -1.86 12.38
CA VAL A 83 11.44 -1.53 12.97
C VAL A 83 11.27 -2.33 14.26
N GLU A 84 10.87 -1.64 15.34
CA GLU A 84 10.60 -2.33 16.60
C GLU A 84 9.44 -3.32 16.42
N PRO A 85 9.56 -4.55 16.93
CA PRO A 85 8.51 -5.58 16.71
C PRO A 85 7.10 -5.14 17.11
N ALA A 86 6.95 -4.46 18.25
CA ALA A 86 5.63 -4.00 18.68
C ALA A 86 5.08 -2.96 17.71
N HIS A 87 5.93 -2.09 17.20
CA HIS A 87 5.52 -1.08 16.24
C HIS A 87 5.17 -1.73 14.89
N LEU A 88 5.92 -2.75 14.49
CA LEU A 88 5.63 -3.47 13.26
C LEU A 88 4.25 -4.12 13.32
N GLN A 89 3.94 -4.74 14.47
CA GLN A 89 2.63 -5.35 14.65
C GLN A 89 1.52 -4.31 14.53
N GLU A 90 1.72 -3.14 15.13
CA GLU A 90 0.77 -2.04 15.03
C GLU A 90 0.57 -1.60 13.57
N LEU A 91 1.67 -1.49 12.82
CA LEU A 91 1.58 -1.14 11.40
C LEU A 91 0.80 -2.19 10.62
N MET A 92 1.02 -3.47 10.91
CA MET A 92 0.31 -4.55 10.24
C MET A 92 -1.18 -4.47 10.51
N GLU A 93 -1.56 -4.19 11.75
CA GLU A 93 -2.97 -4.07 12.11
C GLU A 93 -3.63 -2.90 11.38
N LYS A 94 -2.94 -1.76 11.33
CA LYS A 94 -3.45 -0.59 10.62
C LYS A 94 -3.60 -0.86 9.13
N MET A 95 -2.62 -1.53 8.54
CA MET A 95 -2.67 -1.86 7.11
C MET A 95 -3.74 -2.90 6.80
N SER A 96 -4.01 -3.81 7.74
CA SER A 96 -5.11 -4.74 7.59
C SER A 96 -6.45 -4.00 7.62
N TYR A 97 -6.57 -3.03 8.49
CA TYR A 97 -7.77 -2.21 8.56
C TYR A 97 -8.00 -1.41 7.28
N ILE A 98 -6.92 -0.87 6.72
CA ILE A 98 -6.98 -0.13 5.45
C ILE A 98 -7.34 -1.06 4.29
N GLY A 99 -6.91 -2.31 4.34
CA GLY A 99 -7.23 -3.29 3.33
C GLY A 99 -6.09 -3.65 2.38
N VAL A 100 -4.85 -3.25 2.70
CA VAL A 100 -3.70 -3.64 1.86
C VAL A 100 -3.04 -4.91 2.37
N ILE A 101 -3.30 -5.29 3.62
CA ILE A 101 -2.80 -6.51 4.23
C ILE A 101 -4.00 -7.34 4.66
N GLU A 102 -3.92 -8.64 4.44
CA GLU A 102 -4.95 -9.59 4.84
C GLU A 102 -4.38 -10.55 5.88
N TYR A 103 -5.14 -10.78 6.96
CA TYR A 103 -4.82 -11.84 7.91
C TYR A 103 -5.45 -13.14 7.47
N ASP A 104 -4.68 -14.21 7.57
CA ASP A 104 -5.22 -15.55 7.49
C ASP A 104 -5.66 -15.95 8.91
N TYR A 105 -6.94 -15.91 9.15
CA TYR A 105 -7.50 -16.22 10.48
C TYR A 105 -7.62 -17.73 10.75
N GLY A 106 -6.92 -18.55 9.95
CA GLY A 106 -6.81 -19.96 10.24
C GLY A 106 -5.88 -20.20 11.43
N ASP A 107 -5.01 -21.18 11.31
CA ASP A 107 -4.22 -21.62 12.44
C ASP A 107 -3.11 -20.66 12.85
N ASN A 108 -2.56 -19.88 11.93
CA ASN A 108 -1.31 -19.16 12.15
C ASN A 108 -1.41 -17.63 12.15
N TYR A 109 -2.54 -17.08 11.77
CA TYR A 109 -2.71 -15.64 11.63
C TYR A 109 -1.63 -15.02 10.73
N ASP A 110 -1.32 -15.71 9.64
CA ASP A 110 -0.34 -15.21 8.68
C ASP A 110 -0.87 -13.98 7.95
N LEU A 111 0.04 -13.15 7.47
CA LEU A 111 -0.31 -11.91 6.79
C LEU A 111 0.14 -11.96 5.34
N SER A 112 -0.65 -11.39 4.45
CA SER A 112 -0.26 -11.30 3.05
C SER A 112 -0.64 -9.94 2.48
N LEU A 113 0.18 -9.49 1.53
CA LEU A 113 -0.10 -8.27 0.77
C LEU A 113 -1.09 -8.64 -0.32
N ILE A 114 -2.23 -7.96 -0.36
CA ILE A 114 -3.28 -8.30 -1.31
C ILE A 114 -3.28 -7.37 -2.50
N HIS A 115 -3.78 -7.89 -3.61
CA HIS A 115 -3.92 -7.15 -4.85
C HIS A 115 -5.17 -6.28 -4.78
N ILE A 116 -5.05 -5.03 -5.18
CA ILE A 116 -6.15 -4.09 -5.15
C ILE A 116 -6.47 -3.69 -6.59
N SER A 117 -7.67 -3.99 -7.03
CA SER A 117 -8.06 -3.68 -8.40
C SER A 117 -8.51 -2.23 -8.56
N GLU A 118 -8.96 -1.59 -7.48
CA GLU A 118 -9.41 -0.20 -7.51
C GLU A 118 -8.79 0.58 -6.35
N PRO A 119 -7.67 1.29 -6.61
CA PRO A 119 -6.98 2.01 -5.52
C PRO A 119 -7.84 3.03 -4.80
N THR A 120 -8.84 3.58 -5.47
CA THR A 120 -9.73 4.57 -4.85
C THR A 120 -10.52 4.01 -3.69
N ARG A 121 -10.61 2.69 -3.57
CA ARG A 121 -11.30 2.06 -2.45
C ARG A 121 -10.50 2.09 -1.16
N LEU A 122 -9.25 2.47 -1.23
CA LEU A 122 -8.39 2.56 -0.06
C LEU A 122 -8.80 3.69 0.89
N GLY A 123 -9.49 4.66 0.36
CA GLY A 123 -9.92 5.81 1.16
C GLY A 123 -11.19 5.55 1.99
#